data_342749dac9b73c39467a417d10f3cc89
#
_entry.id   342749dac9b73c39467a417d10f3cc89
#
_cell.length_a   1.000
_cell.length_b   1.000
_cell.length_c   1.000
_cell.angle_alpha   90.00
_cell.angle_beta   90.00
_cell.angle_gamma   90.00
#
_symmetry.space_group_name_H-M   'P 1'
#
loop_
_entity.id
_entity.type
_entity.pdbx_description
1 polymer ?
#
loop_
_entity_poly.entity_id
_entity_poly.type
_entity_poly.pdbx_seq_one_letter_code
_entity_poly.pdbx_strand_id
1 'polypeptide(L)'
;MDMYLDEEILEKREELRKKQYCSLESGYYINGKIICFRKEEILNCFFMYLPDNMGIMPEGMAKIKYPSEFRPQFMLTTADLDVNMGFNLFGKQFEPGETEALCLRMEAAIKRDRPDCRFFGCNKMERIAGYWFAFRSHAMDGDLYNMMLVTPVEKYTVMVNFNCPYADYKAWGKAVVLMWETIQSVGRKGDVQR
;
A
#
# COMPACT_ATOMS: atom_id res chain seq x y z
N MET A 1 -27.28 -24.68 -24.06
CA MET A 1 -27.98 -24.26 -22.83
C MET A 1 -27.08 -24.38 -21.58
N ASP A 2 -25.95 -25.08 -21.69
CA ASP A 2 -25.07 -25.39 -20.54
C ASP A 2 -24.00 -24.33 -20.23
N MET A 3 -23.68 -23.42 -21.17
CA MET A 3 -22.63 -22.40 -21.01
C MET A 3 -22.98 -21.36 -19.93
N TYR A 4 -24.24 -21.00 -19.76
CA TYR A 4 -24.71 -20.08 -18.72
C TYR A 4 -24.64 -20.66 -17.30
N LEU A 5 -24.82 -21.96 -17.13
CA LEU A 5 -24.75 -22.66 -15.85
C LEU A 5 -23.31 -22.72 -15.32
N ASP A 6 -22.34 -22.94 -16.20
CA ASP A 6 -20.93 -22.97 -15.82
C ASP A 6 -20.41 -21.60 -15.41
N GLU A 7 -20.82 -20.52 -16.09
CA GLU A 7 -20.49 -19.14 -15.72
C GLU A 7 -21.08 -18.78 -14.35
N GLU A 8 -22.35 -19.11 -14.10
CA GLU A 8 -23.00 -18.85 -12.80
C GLU A 8 -22.32 -19.63 -11.64
N ILE A 9 -21.90 -20.87 -11.90
CA ILE A 9 -21.15 -21.67 -10.91
C ILE A 9 -19.77 -21.04 -10.63
N LEU A 10 -19.08 -20.55 -11.66
CA LEU A 10 -17.79 -19.89 -11.51
C LEU A 10 -17.90 -18.59 -10.71
N GLU A 11 -18.91 -17.75 -11.03
CA GLU A 11 -19.18 -16.52 -10.29
C GLU A 11 -19.47 -16.80 -8.80
N LYS A 12 -20.34 -17.76 -8.50
CA LYS A 12 -20.64 -18.14 -7.11
C LYS A 12 -19.42 -18.66 -6.38
N ARG A 13 -18.54 -19.44 -7.05
CA ARG A 13 -17.28 -19.90 -6.45
C ARG A 13 -16.33 -18.75 -6.15
N GLU A 14 -16.23 -17.78 -7.04
CA GLU A 14 -15.43 -16.56 -6.80
C GLU A 14 -15.97 -15.73 -5.64
N GLU A 15 -17.27 -15.55 -5.55
CA GLU A 15 -17.91 -14.84 -4.42
C GLU A 15 -17.64 -15.55 -3.09
N LEU A 16 -17.73 -16.88 -3.05
CA LEU A 16 -17.42 -17.64 -1.86
C LEU A 16 -15.94 -17.49 -1.45
N ARG A 17 -15.03 -17.55 -2.42
CA ARG A 17 -13.59 -17.31 -2.16
C ARG A 17 -13.33 -15.89 -1.65
N LYS A 18 -13.96 -14.88 -2.25
CA LYS A 18 -13.84 -13.48 -1.77
C LYS A 18 -14.36 -13.30 -0.33
N LYS A 19 -15.41 -14.04 0.06
CA LYS A 19 -15.92 -14.04 1.44
C LYS A 19 -15.02 -14.78 2.41
N GLN A 20 -14.45 -15.91 2.00
CA GLN A 20 -13.58 -16.75 2.82
C GLN A 20 -12.21 -16.10 3.04
N TYR A 21 -11.65 -15.49 1.99
CA TYR A 21 -10.30 -14.90 1.98
C TYR A 21 -10.39 -13.37 1.90
N CYS A 22 -10.66 -12.75 3.04
CA CYS A 22 -10.89 -11.29 3.15
C CYS A 22 -10.21 -10.66 4.39
N SER A 23 -9.22 -11.34 4.97
CA SER A 23 -8.45 -10.85 6.12
C SER A 23 -6.96 -11.13 5.94
N LEU A 24 -6.12 -10.50 6.76
CA LEU A 24 -4.67 -10.77 6.76
C LEU A 24 -4.33 -12.17 7.27
N GLU A 25 -5.20 -12.76 8.09
CA GLU A 25 -5.02 -14.11 8.66
C GLU A 25 -5.43 -15.20 7.68
N SER A 26 -6.58 -15.05 7.03
CA SER A 26 -7.10 -16.02 6.06
C SER A 26 -6.47 -15.86 4.68
N GLY A 27 -5.80 -14.75 4.41
CA GLY A 27 -5.39 -14.31 3.08
C GLY A 27 -6.45 -13.45 2.39
N TYR A 28 -6.07 -12.86 1.27
CA TYR A 28 -6.95 -12.05 0.42
C TYR A 28 -7.06 -12.67 -0.97
N TYR A 29 -8.30 -12.83 -1.45
CA TYR A 29 -8.53 -13.35 -2.81
C TYR A 29 -8.50 -12.19 -3.81
N ILE A 30 -7.48 -12.16 -4.65
CA ILE A 30 -7.22 -11.12 -5.67
C ILE A 30 -6.88 -11.81 -6.98
N ASN A 31 -7.62 -11.51 -8.05
CA ASN A 31 -7.37 -12.00 -9.42
C ASN A 31 -7.15 -13.52 -9.51
N GLY A 32 -8.06 -14.29 -8.92
CA GLY A 32 -7.98 -15.74 -8.98
C GLY A 32 -6.94 -16.37 -8.04
N LYS A 33 -6.15 -15.56 -7.32
CA LYS A 33 -5.09 -16.01 -6.40
C LYS A 33 -5.42 -15.67 -4.96
N ILE A 34 -4.99 -16.51 -4.02
CA ILE A 34 -5.02 -16.19 -2.59
C ILE A 34 -3.66 -15.61 -2.26
N ILE A 35 -3.66 -14.36 -1.80
CA ILE A 35 -2.47 -13.66 -1.33
C ILE A 35 -2.40 -13.85 0.18
N CYS A 36 -1.37 -14.53 0.65
CA CYS A 36 -1.07 -14.68 2.06
C CYS A 36 -0.18 -13.53 2.55
N PHE A 37 -0.15 -13.31 3.86
CA PHE A 37 0.58 -12.18 4.45
C PHE A 37 1.51 -12.67 5.54
N ARG A 38 2.66 -12.01 5.68
CA ARG A 38 3.62 -12.25 6.75
C ARG A 38 4.03 -10.93 7.38
N LYS A 39 4.37 -10.99 8.68
CA LYS A 39 4.88 -9.83 9.40
C LYS A 39 6.34 -9.62 9.05
N GLU A 40 6.65 -8.43 8.56
CA GLU A 40 7.99 -8.03 8.14
C GLU A 40 8.45 -6.79 8.90
N GLU A 41 9.76 -6.71 9.15
CA GLU A 41 10.40 -5.52 9.71
C GLU A 41 10.90 -4.62 8.58
N ILE A 42 10.49 -3.35 8.61
CA ILE A 42 10.77 -2.37 7.57
C ILE A 42 11.75 -1.33 8.10
N LEU A 43 12.89 -1.20 7.41
CA LEU A 43 13.92 -0.20 7.65
C LEU A 43 14.39 -0.12 9.12
N ASN A 44 14.37 -1.26 9.85
CA ASN A 44 14.68 -1.35 11.29
C ASN A 44 13.88 -0.33 12.14
N CYS A 45 12.68 0.03 11.72
CA CYS A 45 11.86 1.07 12.34
C CYS A 45 10.50 0.56 12.81
N PHE A 46 9.84 -0.23 11.99
CA PHE A 46 8.51 -0.74 12.29
C PHE A 46 8.24 -2.10 11.66
N PHE A 47 7.27 -2.81 12.22
CA PHE A 47 6.69 -4.02 11.64
C PHE A 47 5.38 -3.68 10.92
N MET A 48 5.10 -4.39 9.83
CA MET A 48 3.77 -4.47 9.24
C MET A 48 3.58 -5.81 8.52
N TYR A 49 2.33 -6.19 8.27
CA TYR A 49 2.02 -7.34 7.42
C TYR A 49 2.15 -6.96 5.94
N LEU A 50 2.85 -7.80 5.20
CA LEU A 50 3.09 -7.66 3.76
C LEU A 50 2.71 -8.92 3.02
N PRO A 51 2.30 -8.85 1.75
CA PRO A 51 2.11 -10.03 0.91
C PRO A 51 3.39 -10.88 0.86
N ASP A 52 3.26 -12.18 1.05
CA ASP A 52 4.39 -13.12 1.05
C ASP A 52 5.03 -13.31 -0.32
N ASN A 53 4.31 -12.95 -1.39
CA ASN A 53 4.77 -12.98 -2.78
C ASN A 53 5.50 -11.70 -3.23
N MET A 54 5.70 -10.72 -2.32
CA MET A 54 6.52 -9.53 -2.59
C MET A 54 7.97 -9.75 -2.19
N GLY A 55 8.89 -9.36 -3.06
CA GLY A 55 10.33 -9.33 -2.83
C GLY A 55 10.91 -7.92 -2.97
N ILE A 56 12.18 -7.76 -2.59
CA ILE A 56 12.89 -6.49 -2.77
C ILE A 56 13.01 -6.19 -4.26
N MET A 57 12.59 -4.99 -4.67
CA MET A 57 12.73 -4.54 -6.05
C MET A 57 14.22 -4.37 -6.39
N PRO A 58 14.74 -5.03 -7.45
CA PRO A 58 16.12 -4.83 -7.88
C PRO A 58 16.40 -3.35 -8.21
N GLU A 59 17.58 -2.84 -7.81
CA GLU A 59 17.94 -1.42 -7.97
C GLU A 59 17.84 -0.94 -9.42
N GLY A 60 18.24 -1.75 -10.39
CA GLY A 60 18.12 -1.44 -11.81
C GLY A 60 16.67 -1.23 -12.23
N MET A 61 15.75 -2.08 -11.76
CA MET A 61 14.31 -1.95 -12.03
C MET A 61 13.70 -0.74 -11.30
N ALA A 62 14.14 -0.49 -10.06
CA ALA A 62 13.70 0.69 -9.31
C ALA A 62 14.08 1.99 -10.04
N LYS A 63 15.27 2.09 -10.63
CA LYS A 63 15.69 3.26 -11.41
C LYS A 63 14.89 3.47 -12.69
N ILE A 64 14.45 2.38 -13.33
CA ILE A 64 13.63 2.44 -14.55
C ILE A 64 12.19 2.84 -14.22
N LYS A 65 11.55 2.15 -13.24
CA LYS A 65 10.16 2.42 -12.85
C LYS A 65 9.98 3.76 -12.13
N TYR A 66 10.98 4.17 -11.34
CA TYR A 66 10.95 5.38 -10.53
C TYR A 66 12.21 6.21 -10.80
N PRO A 67 12.29 6.89 -11.94
CA PRO A 67 13.49 7.63 -12.36
C PRO A 67 13.77 8.86 -11.49
N SER A 68 12.80 9.31 -10.67
CA SER A 68 12.95 10.46 -9.79
C SER A 68 14.03 10.22 -8.73
N GLU A 69 14.78 11.25 -8.36
CA GLU A 69 15.70 11.26 -7.22
C GLU A 69 14.96 11.05 -5.88
N PHE A 70 13.66 11.38 -5.84
CA PHE A 70 12.78 11.21 -4.67
C PHE A 70 12.11 9.83 -4.60
N ARG A 71 12.65 8.82 -5.33
CA ARG A 71 12.13 7.45 -5.23
C ARG A 71 12.20 6.94 -3.79
N PRO A 72 11.34 5.99 -3.41
CA PRO A 72 11.36 5.40 -2.07
C PRO A 72 12.72 4.79 -1.70
N GLN A 73 13.09 4.92 -0.43
CA GLN A 73 14.34 4.39 0.13
C GLN A 73 14.38 2.87 0.12
N PHE A 74 13.23 2.23 0.29
CA PHE A 74 13.06 0.79 0.26
C PHE A 74 11.82 0.45 -0.58
N MET A 75 11.94 -0.53 -1.46
CA MET A 75 10.88 -0.88 -2.40
C MET A 75 10.69 -2.38 -2.48
N LEU A 76 9.43 -2.80 -2.42
CA LEU A 76 8.98 -4.16 -2.65
C LEU A 76 8.14 -4.24 -3.91
N THR A 77 8.16 -5.40 -4.55
CA THR A 77 7.40 -5.65 -5.79
C THR A 77 7.02 -7.12 -5.89
N THR A 78 5.95 -7.41 -6.60
CA THR A 78 5.61 -8.77 -7.05
C THR A 78 6.54 -9.20 -8.20
N ALA A 79 6.60 -10.51 -8.47
CA ALA A 79 7.50 -11.05 -9.50
C ALA A 79 7.21 -10.53 -10.92
N ASP A 80 5.95 -10.19 -11.21
CA ASP A 80 5.50 -9.56 -12.46
C ASP A 80 5.72 -8.03 -12.48
N LEU A 81 6.18 -7.45 -11.38
CA LEU A 81 6.41 -6.01 -11.19
C LEU A 81 5.14 -5.14 -11.21
N ASP A 82 3.95 -5.73 -11.22
CA ASP A 82 2.68 -5.01 -11.37
C ASP A 82 2.22 -4.36 -10.06
N VAL A 83 2.51 -4.98 -8.92
CA VAL A 83 2.16 -4.46 -7.61
C VAL A 83 3.42 -4.04 -6.86
N ASN A 84 3.46 -2.78 -6.44
CA ASN A 84 4.66 -2.21 -5.82
C ASN A 84 4.30 -1.50 -4.52
N MET A 85 5.22 -1.55 -3.55
CA MET A 85 5.14 -0.81 -2.29
C MET A 85 6.49 -0.18 -1.97
N GLY A 86 6.47 1.12 -1.73
CA GLY A 86 7.66 1.91 -1.43
C GLY A 86 7.57 2.57 -0.06
N PHE A 87 8.70 2.70 0.63
CA PHE A 87 8.79 3.22 1.98
C PHE A 87 9.84 4.32 2.07
N ASN A 88 9.49 5.41 2.75
CA ASN A 88 10.39 6.50 3.11
C ASN A 88 10.28 6.78 4.61
N LEU A 89 11.44 7.00 5.25
CA LEU A 89 11.53 7.51 6.62
C LEU A 89 12.05 8.94 6.61
N PHE A 90 11.30 9.83 7.23
CA PHE A 90 11.72 11.21 7.46
C PHE A 90 12.09 11.40 8.93
N GLY A 91 13.25 12.01 9.19
CA GLY A 91 13.81 12.18 10.53
C GLY A 91 13.05 13.16 11.44
N LYS A 92 11.87 13.59 11.04
CA LYS A 92 10.98 14.45 11.82
C LYS A 92 9.67 13.72 12.09
N GLN A 93 9.28 13.65 13.36
CA GLN A 93 7.93 13.26 13.74
C GLN A 93 7.00 14.46 13.59
N PHE A 94 5.86 14.25 12.96
CA PHE A 94 4.78 15.24 12.88
C PHE A 94 3.70 14.88 13.88
N GLU A 95 3.13 15.89 14.52
CA GLU A 95 1.93 15.73 15.35
C GLU A 95 0.73 15.29 14.47
N PRO A 96 -0.29 14.63 15.05
CA PRO A 96 -1.44 14.12 14.28
C PRO A 96 -2.09 15.17 13.37
N GLY A 97 -2.25 16.42 13.82
CA GLY A 97 -2.80 17.49 12.99
C GLY A 97 -1.85 17.94 11.87
N GLU A 98 -0.53 17.92 12.11
CA GLU A 98 0.47 18.19 11.08
C GLU A 98 0.53 17.07 10.03
N THR A 99 0.27 15.80 10.45
CA THR A 99 0.23 14.64 9.55
C THR A 99 -0.90 14.77 8.54
N GLU A 100 -2.09 15.20 8.97
CA GLU A 100 -3.21 15.51 8.07
C GLU A 100 -2.85 16.60 7.08
N ALA A 101 -2.33 17.73 7.58
CA ALA A 101 -1.92 18.85 6.75
C ALA A 101 -0.81 18.46 5.74
N LEU A 102 0.10 17.57 6.12
CA LEU A 102 1.13 17.04 5.22
C LEU A 102 0.49 16.18 4.13
N CYS A 103 -0.40 15.26 4.49
CA CYS A 103 -1.14 14.41 3.55
C CYS A 103 -1.89 15.26 2.51
N LEU A 104 -2.64 16.27 2.95
CA LEU A 104 -3.37 17.19 2.06
C LEU A 104 -2.44 18.01 1.16
N ARG A 105 -1.30 18.49 1.67
CA ARG A 105 -0.30 19.19 0.86
C ARG A 105 0.32 18.30 -0.22
N MET A 106 0.59 17.03 0.10
CA MET A 106 1.10 16.07 -0.87
C MET A 106 0.08 15.79 -1.97
N GLU A 107 -1.18 15.58 -1.60
CA GLU A 107 -2.28 15.42 -2.56
C GLU A 107 -2.37 16.64 -3.48
N ALA A 108 -2.35 17.86 -2.92
CA ALA A 108 -2.41 19.11 -3.68
C ALA A 108 -1.20 19.30 -4.61
N ALA A 109 0.00 18.91 -4.17
CA ALA A 109 1.20 18.97 -4.99
C ALA A 109 1.10 18.03 -6.21
N ILE A 110 0.67 16.79 -6.00
CA ILE A 110 0.49 15.84 -7.11
C ILE A 110 -0.61 16.33 -8.05
N LYS A 111 -1.72 16.87 -7.55
CA LYS A 111 -2.80 17.45 -8.39
C LYS A 111 -2.29 18.57 -9.28
N ARG A 112 -1.40 19.41 -8.75
CA ARG A 112 -0.81 20.51 -9.53
C ARG A 112 0.14 20.00 -10.60
N ASP A 113 0.98 19.01 -10.26
CA ASP A 113 2.03 18.49 -11.14
C ASP A 113 1.48 17.47 -12.16
N ARG A 114 0.38 16.78 -11.80
CA ARG A 114 -0.31 15.77 -12.62
C ARG A 114 -1.82 16.03 -12.65
N PRO A 115 -2.27 17.05 -13.38
CA PRO A 115 -3.69 17.40 -13.47
C PRO A 115 -4.55 16.34 -14.18
N ASP A 116 -3.93 15.43 -14.90
CA ASP A 116 -4.54 14.26 -15.56
C ASP A 116 -4.97 13.17 -14.58
N CYS A 117 -4.47 13.19 -13.34
CA CYS A 117 -4.81 12.20 -12.32
C CYS A 117 -6.20 12.45 -11.73
N ARG A 118 -6.91 11.35 -11.45
CA ARG A 118 -8.20 11.40 -10.73
C ARG A 118 -8.00 11.02 -9.27
N PHE A 119 -8.30 11.93 -8.35
CA PHE A 119 -8.15 11.74 -6.91
C PHE A 119 -9.45 11.26 -6.25
N PHE A 120 -9.31 10.48 -5.17
CA PHE A 120 -10.41 9.91 -4.38
C PHE A 120 -10.53 10.50 -2.99
N GLY A 121 -9.74 11.53 -2.68
CA GLY A 121 -9.72 12.25 -1.41
C GLY A 121 -8.83 11.65 -0.35
N CYS A 122 -8.64 12.43 0.73
CA CYS A 122 -7.85 12.08 1.89
C CYS A 122 -8.72 11.41 2.95
N ASN A 123 -8.21 10.38 3.60
CA ASN A 123 -8.89 9.59 4.59
C ASN A 123 -8.00 9.40 5.83
N LYS A 124 -8.63 9.33 7.01
CA LYS A 124 -7.94 9.02 8.26
C LYS A 124 -7.86 7.50 8.46
N MET A 125 -6.76 7.02 9.02
CA MET A 125 -6.63 5.65 9.49
C MET A 125 -7.41 5.46 10.80
N GLU A 126 -7.92 4.24 11.05
CA GLU A 126 -8.73 3.98 12.25
C GLU A 126 -7.87 3.59 13.46
N ARG A 127 -6.84 2.76 13.25
CA ARG A 127 -6.02 2.15 14.31
C ARG A 127 -4.66 2.79 14.53
N ILE A 128 -4.20 3.56 13.57
CA ILE A 128 -2.92 4.29 13.64
C ILE A 128 -3.12 5.79 13.42
N ALA A 129 -2.21 6.61 13.92
CA ALA A 129 -2.27 8.07 13.75
C ALA A 129 -1.82 8.49 12.35
N GLY A 130 -2.48 7.98 11.30
CA GLY A 130 -2.11 8.20 9.90
C GLY A 130 -3.24 8.77 9.07
N TYR A 131 -2.84 9.34 7.92
CA TYR A 131 -3.75 9.82 6.86
C TYR A 131 -3.26 9.32 5.53
N TRP A 132 -4.18 9.00 4.62
CA TRP A 132 -3.86 8.51 3.30
C TRP A 132 -4.79 9.08 2.24
N PHE A 133 -4.31 9.13 1.03
CA PHE A 133 -5.12 9.45 -0.15
C PHE A 133 -4.82 8.48 -1.27
N ALA A 134 -5.74 8.42 -2.24
CA ALA A 134 -5.58 7.58 -3.41
C ALA A 134 -5.88 8.37 -4.68
N PHE A 135 -5.27 7.93 -5.78
CA PHE A 135 -5.52 8.50 -7.10
C PHE A 135 -5.26 7.49 -8.22
N ARG A 136 -5.98 7.68 -9.34
CA ARG A 136 -5.72 7.00 -10.59
C ARG A 136 -4.77 7.85 -11.43
N SER A 137 -3.74 7.25 -11.99
CA SER A 137 -2.84 7.87 -12.95
C SER A 137 -2.75 7.05 -14.22
N HIS A 138 -2.41 7.71 -15.34
CA HIS A 138 -2.14 7.06 -16.60
C HIS A 138 -0.65 6.66 -16.68
N ALA A 139 -0.36 5.45 -17.15
CA ALA A 139 0.96 4.94 -17.46
C ALA A 139 0.96 4.32 -18.87
N MET A 140 2.14 4.00 -19.39
CA MET A 140 2.27 3.46 -20.76
C MET A 140 1.54 2.13 -20.95
N ASP A 141 1.53 1.30 -19.90
CA ASP A 141 0.97 -0.05 -19.92
C ASP A 141 -0.48 -0.11 -19.37
N GLY A 142 -1.10 1.05 -19.14
CA GLY A 142 -2.46 1.16 -18.61
C GLY A 142 -2.56 2.03 -17.37
N ASP A 143 -3.75 2.11 -16.82
CA ASP A 143 -3.99 2.94 -15.65
C ASP A 143 -3.52 2.27 -14.36
N LEU A 144 -2.96 3.07 -13.47
CA LEU A 144 -2.54 2.66 -12.15
C LEU A 144 -3.45 3.24 -11.07
N TYR A 145 -3.73 2.42 -10.07
CA TYR A 145 -4.24 2.85 -8.78
C TYR A 145 -3.08 3.09 -7.83
N ASN A 146 -3.02 4.28 -7.29
CA ASN A 146 -1.96 4.69 -6.36
C ASN A 146 -2.58 5.02 -5.01
N MET A 147 -1.89 4.66 -3.94
CA MET A 147 -2.24 5.04 -2.57
C MET A 147 -0.99 5.56 -1.86
N MET A 148 -1.16 6.59 -1.05
CA MET A 148 -0.08 7.17 -0.25
C MET A 148 -0.54 7.35 1.19
N LEU A 149 0.17 6.72 2.12
CA LEU A 149 -0.01 6.87 3.56
C LEU A 149 1.09 7.78 4.13
N VAL A 150 0.71 8.62 5.06
CA VAL A 150 1.61 9.36 5.95
C VAL A 150 1.23 9.04 7.39
N THR A 151 2.16 8.54 8.19
CA THR A 151 1.91 8.17 9.60
C THR A 151 3.15 8.42 10.46
N PRO A 152 3.00 8.94 11.68
CA PRO A 152 4.11 9.01 12.64
C PRO A 152 4.39 7.61 13.20
N VAL A 153 5.67 7.26 13.31
CA VAL A 153 6.15 6.04 13.98
C VAL A 153 7.38 6.41 14.80
N GLU A 154 7.27 6.38 16.13
CA GLU A 154 8.33 6.85 17.05
C GLU A 154 8.78 8.28 16.69
N LYS A 155 10.08 8.48 16.45
CA LYS A 155 10.68 9.78 16.09
C LYS A 155 10.65 10.09 14.59
N TYR A 156 10.07 9.20 13.79
CA TYR A 156 10.02 9.33 12.34
C TYR A 156 8.60 9.63 11.85
N THR A 157 8.51 10.23 10.69
CA THR A 157 7.33 10.17 9.84
C THR A 157 7.59 9.17 8.72
N VAL A 158 6.73 8.18 8.64
CA VAL A 158 6.75 7.13 7.62
C VAL A 158 5.81 7.53 6.50
N MET A 159 6.30 7.46 5.28
CA MET A 159 5.47 7.55 4.08
C MET A 159 5.51 6.20 3.36
N VAL A 160 4.34 5.65 3.07
CA VAL A 160 4.19 4.40 2.32
C VAL A 160 3.45 4.69 1.02
N ASN A 161 4.07 4.33 -0.09
CA ASN A 161 3.48 4.40 -1.41
C ASN A 161 3.07 2.99 -1.84
N PHE A 162 1.90 2.84 -2.40
CA PHE A 162 1.43 1.61 -3.00
C PHE A 162 0.90 1.89 -4.40
N ASN A 163 1.16 1.00 -5.35
CA ASN A 163 0.49 1.02 -6.64
C ASN A 163 0.23 -0.38 -7.18
N CYS A 164 -0.84 -0.49 -7.94
CA CYS A 164 -1.25 -1.69 -8.68
C CYS A 164 -1.98 -1.30 -9.97
N PRO A 165 -2.24 -2.23 -10.90
CA PRO A 165 -3.14 -2.00 -12.02
C PRO A 165 -4.50 -1.51 -11.54
N TYR A 166 -5.06 -0.51 -12.24
CA TYR A 166 -6.33 0.09 -11.83
C TYR A 166 -7.50 -0.91 -11.83
N ALA A 167 -7.44 -1.94 -12.66
CA ALA A 167 -8.46 -3.00 -12.68
C ALA A 167 -8.62 -3.69 -11.32
N ASP A 168 -7.56 -3.71 -10.50
CA ASP A 168 -7.47 -4.46 -9.24
C ASP A 168 -7.71 -3.59 -8.00
N TYR A 169 -8.00 -2.29 -8.20
CA TYR A 169 -8.04 -1.31 -7.12
C TYR A 169 -8.97 -1.66 -5.97
N LYS A 170 -10.14 -2.28 -6.27
CA LYS A 170 -11.14 -2.61 -5.23
C LYS A 170 -10.64 -3.65 -4.25
N ALA A 171 -9.93 -4.66 -4.75
CA ALA A 171 -9.41 -5.73 -3.91
C ALA A 171 -8.14 -5.28 -3.17
N TRP A 172 -7.17 -4.71 -3.89
CA TRP A 172 -5.94 -4.22 -3.29
C TRP A 172 -6.16 -3.06 -2.33
N GLY A 173 -7.02 -2.09 -2.65
CA GLY A 173 -7.26 -0.94 -1.79
C GLY A 173 -7.70 -1.32 -0.38
N LYS A 174 -8.58 -2.31 -0.24
CA LYS A 174 -8.98 -2.85 1.07
C LYS A 174 -7.83 -3.56 1.78
N ALA A 175 -7.12 -4.44 1.07
CA ALA A 175 -6.00 -5.19 1.63
C ALA A 175 -4.89 -4.25 2.12
N VAL A 176 -4.56 -3.20 1.35
CA VAL A 176 -3.54 -2.21 1.69
C VAL A 176 -3.90 -1.43 2.96
N VAL A 177 -5.14 -0.99 3.11
CA VAL A 177 -5.59 -0.32 4.33
C VAL A 177 -5.43 -1.24 5.54
N LEU A 178 -5.85 -2.51 5.43
CA LEU A 178 -5.66 -3.49 6.50
C LEU A 178 -4.19 -3.73 6.84
N MET A 179 -3.31 -3.81 5.84
CA MET A 179 -1.86 -3.92 6.07
C MET A 179 -1.32 -2.70 6.83
N TRP A 180 -1.70 -1.49 6.42
CA TRP A 180 -1.26 -0.26 7.07
C TRP A 180 -1.73 -0.14 8.53
N GLU A 181 -2.93 -0.65 8.85
CA GLU A 181 -3.43 -0.73 10.23
C GLU A 181 -2.59 -1.63 11.15
N THR A 182 -1.70 -2.45 10.58
CA THR A 182 -0.79 -3.30 11.36
C THR A 182 0.56 -2.67 11.65
N ILE A 183 0.81 -1.43 11.22
CA ILE A 183 2.07 -0.73 11.48
C ILE A 183 2.28 -0.60 13.00
N GLN A 184 3.40 -1.15 13.47
CA GLN A 184 3.82 -1.14 14.88
C GLN A 184 5.30 -0.85 14.97
N SER A 185 5.71 0.05 15.86
CA SER A 185 7.12 0.33 16.08
C SER A 185 7.89 -0.93 16.53
N VAL A 186 9.17 -1.01 16.19
CA VAL A 186 10.04 -2.12 16.61
C VAL A 186 10.27 -2.11 18.13
N GLY A 187 10.02 -0.98 18.80
CA GLY A 187 10.23 -0.81 20.23
C GLY A 187 11.68 -1.15 20.63
N ARG A 188 12.59 -0.19 20.67
CA ARG A 188 13.95 -0.47 21.16
C ARG A 188 13.86 -0.96 22.59
N LYS A 189 14.20 -2.23 22.85
CA LYS A 189 14.60 -2.70 24.16
C LYS A 189 15.90 -1.95 24.52
N GLY A 190 15.80 -0.86 25.28
CA GLY A 190 16.97 -0.16 25.74
C GLY A 190 16.79 1.29 26.14
N ASP A 191 15.80 1.59 27.01
CA ASP A 191 15.93 2.66 28.00
C ASP A 191 15.42 2.13 29.33
N VAL A 192 16.13 1.12 29.84
CA VAL A 192 16.11 0.85 31.29
C VAL A 192 16.96 1.98 31.91
N GLN A 193 16.26 2.89 32.55
CA GLN A 193 16.80 3.97 33.39
C GLN A 193 18.03 3.49 34.19
N ARG A 194 19.10 4.24 34.05
CA ARG A 194 20.13 4.35 35.09
C ARG A 194 19.97 5.63 35.86
#